data_2c03954b50be498461255d25be49384d
#
_entry.id   2c03954b50be498461255d25be49384d
#
_cell.length_a   1.000
_cell.length_b   1.000
_cell.length_c   1.000
_cell.angle_alpha   90.00
_cell.angle_beta   90.00
_cell.angle_gamma   90.00
#
_symmetry.space_group_name_H-M   'P 1'
#
loop_
_entity.id
_entity.type
_entity.pdbx_description
1 polymer ?
#
loop_
_entity_poly.entity_id
_entity_poly.type
_entity_poly.pdbx_seq_one_letter_code
_entity_poly.pdbx_strand_id
1 'polypeptide(L)'
;MRALTAFSRTKAGLGLLGGALAAGGVALVVAFSAGSAIDPVAAQDVTYFRIGAGTPGSAYYGIASQIAGIVSNPPGSRECDGEGACGVEGLLGLAQTTANPVDSIESLRGQSLEAAIVSADIADAALQGTGPFKKAGPMVDLRAIVNVGEVVLHIVVAKVSKAAGIKDLAGKKIAIGVADSENALTAKALLRAAGLPEKKIKAIDSETATAAAGLLTGEIDALVLVDEMPSTEIGALMASGNYRLLGAQLAGEDNPKYLFEEWIPAGKYPGVDSTRAIAVPSVLVARADLPGQIADGLVRALWHSAMPDASETAAGSIMPEMSRASVPWHPNAAAAFTELAKTAPALPETDAPTN
;
A
#
# COMPACT_ATOMS: atom_id res chain seq x y z
N MET A 1 -16.57 10.96 56.42
CA MET A 1 -18.03 10.99 56.80
C MET A 1 -18.74 10.01 55.86
N ARG A 2 -19.15 8.90 56.44
CA ARG A 2 -20.46 8.21 56.37
C ARG A 2 -20.93 7.83 54.95
N ALA A 3 -21.42 6.65 54.65
CA ALA A 3 -21.68 5.41 55.44
C ALA A 3 -21.96 4.27 54.43
N LEU A 4 -21.58 3.09 54.84
CA LEU A 4 -22.01 1.78 54.35
C LEU A 4 -23.51 1.57 54.53
N THR A 5 -24.18 0.84 53.63
CA THR A 5 -25.31 -0.01 54.02
C THR A 5 -25.29 -1.32 53.24
N ALA A 6 -25.15 -2.39 54.02
CA ALA A 6 -25.37 -3.78 53.66
C ALA A 6 -26.84 -4.15 53.93
N PHE A 7 -27.41 -5.08 53.16
CA PHE A 7 -28.63 -5.82 53.53
C PHE A 7 -28.50 -7.24 52.93
N SER A 8 -28.24 -8.19 53.69
CA SER A 8 -28.99 -9.07 54.62
C SER A 8 -29.74 -10.23 53.88
N ARG A 9 -29.28 -11.38 54.25
CA ARG A 9 -29.84 -12.72 53.95
C ARG A 9 -31.16 -12.93 54.64
N THR A 10 -32.09 -13.68 53.99
CA THR A 10 -33.12 -14.45 54.72
C THR A 10 -33.22 -15.86 54.16
N LYS A 11 -33.02 -16.80 55.09
CA LYS A 11 -33.39 -18.23 55.00
C LYS A 11 -34.79 -18.39 55.60
N ALA A 12 -35.58 -19.30 55.06
CA ALA A 12 -36.56 -20.17 55.76
C ALA A 12 -37.45 -20.77 54.65
N GLY A 13 -37.92 -21.94 54.66
CA GLY A 13 -38.00 -23.01 55.62
C GLY A 13 -38.87 -24.12 55.05
N LEU A 14 -38.62 -25.23 55.50
CA LEU A 14 -39.13 -26.59 55.30
C LEU A 14 -40.68 -26.72 55.41
N GLY A 15 -41.28 -27.55 54.53
CA GLY A 15 -42.67 -28.01 54.72
C GLY A 15 -42.96 -29.29 53.94
N LEU A 16 -42.81 -30.44 54.65
CA LEU A 16 -43.31 -31.72 54.22
C LEU A 16 -44.82 -31.78 54.36
N LEU A 17 -45.50 -32.32 53.38
CA LEU A 17 -46.71 -33.13 53.60
C LEU A 17 -46.99 -34.04 52.40
N GLY A 18 -47.10 -35.32 52.70
CA GLY A 18 -47.30 -36.44 51.81
C GLY A 18 -48.75 -36.61 51.30
N GLY A 19 -48.88 -37.31 50.25
CA GLY A 19 -50.16 -37.78 49.70
C GLY A 19 -49.92 -38.73 48.54
N ALA A 20 -49.99 -40.01 48.86
CA ALA A 20 -50.00 -41.08 47.86
C ALA A 20 -51.38 -41.17 47.19
N LEU A 21 -51.44 -41.32 45.88
CA LEU A 21 -52.49 -42.08 45.19
C LEU A 21 -52.04 -42.51 43.79
N ALA A 22 -52.46 -43.73 43.53
CA ALA A 22 -51.97 -44.68 42.55
C ALA A 22 -52.37 -44.47 41.08
N ALA A 23 -51.60 -45.13 40.27
CA ALA A 23 -51.97 -45.86 39.01
C ALA A 23 -52.41 -45.10 37.80
N GLY A 24 -51.59 -45.24 36.75
CA GLY A 24 -51.99 -44.96 35.37
C GLY A 24 -50.75 -44.91 34.49
N GLY A 25 -50.21 -46.06 34.13
CA GLY A 25 -49.04 -46.18 33.25
C GLY A 25 -49.41 -45.80 31.81
N VAL A 26 -48.73 -44.75 31.32
CA VAL A 26 -48.45 -44.58 29.88
C VAL A 26 -46.97 -44.35 29.77
N ALA A 27 -46.26 -45.41 29.38
CA ALA A 27 -44.86 -45.34 29.02
C ALA A 27 -44.78 -44.60 27.68
N LEU A 28 -44.52 -43.29 27.72
CA LEU A 28 -44.13 -42.53 26.55
C LEU A 28 -42.65 -42.86 26.27
N VAL A 29 -42.41 -43.81 25.36
CA VAL A 29 -41.08 -44.07 24.81
C VAL A 29 -40.75 -42.87 23.92
N VAL A 30 -40.07 -41.89 24.50
CA VAL A 30 -39.39 -40.86 23.70
C VAL A 30 -38.17 -41.52 23.07
N ALA A 31 -38.34 -41.95 21.82
CA ALA A 31 -37.20 -42.32 20.99
C ALA A 31 -36.34 -41.05 20.81
N PHE A 32 -35.31 -40.91 21.59
CA PHE A 32 -34.21 -40.00 21.31
C PHE A 32 -33.60 -40.46 19.99
N SER A 33 -34.02 -39.87 18.89
CA SER A 33 -33.30 -39.93 17.63
C SER A 33 -31.86 -39.56 17.95
N ALA A 34 -30.93 -40.47 17.71
CA ALA A 34 -29.52 -40.20 17.76
C ALA A 34 -29.27 -38.98 16.89
N GLY A 35 -29.08 -37.83 17.52
CA GLY A 35 -28.70 -36.58 16.84
C GLY A 35 -27.44 -36.92 16.08
N SER A 36 -27.44 -36.69 14.78
CA SER A 36 -26.26 -36.71 13.96
C SER A 36 -25.19 -35.94 14.73
N ALA A 37 -24.11 -36.58 15.13
CA ALA A 37 -22.96 -35.93 15.66
C ALA A 37 -22.56 -34.91 14.59
N ILE A 38 -22.76 -33.61 14.87
CA ILE A 38 -22.14 -32.59 14.08
C ILE A 38 -20.67 -32.76 14.37
N ASP A 39 -19.96 -33.36 13.41
CA ASP A 39 -18.51 -33.40 13.48
C ASP A 39 -18.06 -31.95 13.69
N PRO A 40 -17.27 -31.68 14.74
CA PRO A 40 -16.72 -30.33 14.91
C PRO A 40 -15.93 -30.04 13.63
N VAL A 41 -16.44 -29.14 12.82
CA VAL A 41 -15.65 -28.57 11.72
C VAL A 41 -14.38 -28.11 12.38
N ALA A 42 -13.27 -28.79 12.07
CA ALA A 42 -11.97 -28.40 12.58
C ALA A 42 -11.82 -26.93 12.23
N ALA A 43 -11.61 -26.09 13.25
CA ALA A 43 -11.37 -24.67 13.02
C ALA A 43 -10.13 -24.61 12.12
N GLN A 44 -10.35 -24.29 10.85
CA GLN A 44 -9.23 -24.11 9.93
C GLN A 44 -8.54 -22.82 10.37
N ASP A 45 -7.26 -22.89 10.64
CA ASP A 45 -6.47 -21.75 11.10
C ASP A 45 -6.42 -20.69 9.99
N VAL A 46 -6.89 -19.47 10.31
CA VAL A 46 -6.78 -18.32 9.43
C VAL A 46 -5.42 -17.67 9.62
N THR A 47 -4.66 -17.56 8.54
CA THR A 47 -3.40 -16.80 8.53
C THR A 47 -3.69 -15.36 8.21
N TYR A 48 -3.44 -14.46 9.15
CA TYR A 48 -3.56 -13.03 8.93
C TYR A 48 -2.34 -12.49 8.19
N PHE A 49 -2.57 -11.73 7.11
CA PHE A 49 -1.54 -11.09 6.33
C PHE A 49 -1.76 -9.58 6.34
N ARG A 50 -1.09 -8.90 7.26
CA ARG A 50 -1.24 -7.46 7.49
C ARG A 50 -0.26 -6.69 6.61
N ILE A 51 -0.78 -5.74 5.83
CA ILE A 51 -0.03 -4.91 4.88
C ILE A 51 -0.05 -3.47 5.38
N GLY A 52 1.09 -2.96 5.84
CA GLY A 52 1.25 -1.57 6.22
C GLY A 52 1.32 -0.66 4.98
N ALA A 53 0.55 0.42 4.99
CA ALA A 53 0.41 1.23 3.77
C ALA A 53 0.05 2.71 4.02
N GLY A 54 0.53 3.28 5.11
CA GLY A 54 0.27 4.68 5.42
C GLY A 54 -1.14 4.96 5.94
N THR A 55 -1.63 6.17 5.76
CA THR A 55 -2.91 6.61 6.28
C THR A 55 -4.06 6.33 5.32
N PRO A 56 -5.30 6.15 5.81
CA PRO A 56 -6.47 6.07 4.96
C PRO A 56 -6.58 7.30 4.05
N GLY A 57 -6.83 7.08 2.76
CA GLY A 57 -6.86 8.13 1.74
C GLY A 57 -5.52 8.35 1.02
N SER A 58 -4.42 7.74 1.47
CA SER A 58 -3.19 7.68 0.65
C SER A 58 -3.34 6.65 -0.48
N ALA A 59 -2.61 6.85 -1.59
CA ALA A 59 -2.56 5.91 -2.70
C ALA A 59 -2.19 4.50 -2.23
N TYR A 60 -1.17 4.38 -1.40
CA TYR A 60 -0.71 3.08 -0.90
C TYR A 60 -1.72 2.34 -0.03
N TYR A 61 -2.55 3.07 0.75
CA TYR A 61 -3.63 2.43 1.49
C TYR A 61 -4.71 1.85 0.56
N GLY A 62 -5.01 2.57 -0.53
CA GLY A 62 -5.88 2.08 -1.60
C GLY A 62 -5.35 0.80 -2.24
N ILE A 63 -4.07 0.80 -2.63
CA ILE A 63 -3.38 -0.36 -3.21
C ILE A 63 -3.36 -1.54 -2.22
N ALA A 64 -2.99 -1.30 -0.96
CA ALA A 64 -2.98 -2.35 0.07
C ALA A 64 -4.35 -2.98 0.29
N SER A 65 -5.41 -2.16 0.24
CA SER A 65 -6.79 -2.65 0.37
C SER A 65 -7.20 -3.54 -0.81
N GLN A 66 -6.78 -3.17 -2.03
CA GLN A 66 -7.00 -4.00 -3.22
C GLN A 66 -6.20 -5.32 -3.13
N ILE A 67 -4.91 -5.25 -2.79
CA ILE A 67 -4.07 -6.44 -2.58
C ILE A 67 -4.69 -7.34 -1.52
N ALA A 68 -5.08 -6.78 -0.37
CA ALA A 68 -5.71 -7.54 0.71
C ALA A 68 -6.95 -8.30 0.23
N GLY A 69 -7.80 -7.66 -0.60
CA GLY A 69 -8.94 -8.31 -1.22
C GLY A 69 -8.57 -9.44 -2.18
N ILE A 70 -7.60 -9.19 -3.06
CA ILE A 70 -7.13 -10.14 -4.08
C ILE A 70 -6.50 -11.39 -3.46
N VAL A 71 -5.68 -11.21 -2.41
CA VAL A 71 -4.92 -12.32 -1.81
C VAL A 71 -5.70 -13.09 -0.76
N SER A 72 -6.85 -12.59 -0.34
CA SER A 72 -7.69 -13.23 0.69
C SER A 72 -8.40 -14.46 0.13
N ASN A 73 -8.20 -15.58 0.77
CA ASN A 73 -8.97 -16.83 0.57
C ASN A 73 -9.07 -17.60 1.90
N PRO A 74 -9.75 -17.02 2.91
CA PRO A 74 -9.89 -17.66 4.21
C PRO A 74 -10.78 -18.90 4.12
N PRO A 75 -10.72 -19.80 5.10
CA PRO A 75 -11.57 -20.99 5.15
C PRO A 75 -13.06 -20.65 5.03
N GLY A 76 -13.77 -21.40 4.19
CA GLY A 76 -15.19 -21.14 3.88
C GLY A 76 -15.41 -20.12 2.76
N SER A 77 -14.37 -19.64 2.11
CA SER A 77 -14.46 -18.89 0.84
C SER A 77 -15.12 -19.77 -0.24
N ARG A 78 -15.61 -19.12 -1.31
CA ARG A 78 -16.13 -19.87 -2.46
C ARG A 78 -15.05 -20.75 -3.07
N GLU A 79 -15.45 -21.94 -3.56
CA GLU A 79 -14.55 -22.74 -4.38
C GLU A 79 -14.09 -21.94 -5.60
N CYS A 80 -12.86 -22.12 -5.97
CA CYS A 80 -12.25 -21.44 -7.07
C CYS A 80 -12.73 -22.00 -8.41
N ASP A 81 -13.31 -21.17 -9.26
CA ASP A 81 -13.82 -21.56 -10.57
C ASP A 81 -12.72 -21.68 -11.66
N GLY A 82 -11.44 -21.51 -11.32
CA GLY A 82 -10.35 -21.53 -12.28
C GLY A 82 -8.95 -21.49 -11.68
N GLU A 83 -7.97 -21.73 -12.51
CA GLU A 83 -6.56 -21.74 -12.12
C GLU A 83 -6.09 -20.36 -11.64
N GLY A 84 -5.88 -20.21 -10.33
CA GLY A 84 -5.09 -19.14 -9.73
C GLY A 84 -5.81 -17.84 -9.34
N ALA A 85 -7.10 -17.67 -9.60
CA ALA A 85 -7.83 -16.42 -9.32
C ALA A 85 -8.35 -16.25 -7.88
N CYS A 86 -7.98 -17.10 -6.95
CA CYS A 86 -8.69 -17.26 -5.68
C CYS A 86 -7.93 -16.80 -4.44
N GLY A 87 -6.89 -16.04 -4.59
CA GLY A 87 -6.07 -15.66 -3.45
C GLY A 87 -5.17 -16.79 -2.94
N VAL A 88 -4.69 -16.65 -1.72
CA VAL A 88 -3.81 -17.61 -1.04
C VAL A 88 -4.63 -18.40 -0.04
N GLU A 89 -4.68 -19.73 -0.19
CA GLU A 89 -5.49 -20.60 0.68
C GLU A 89 -5.20 -20.40 2.17
N GLY A 90 -6.24 -20.22 2.95
CA GLY A 90 -6.18 -19.99 4.40
C GLY A 90 -5.75 -18.58 4.81
N LEU A 91 -5.48 -17.68 3.86
CA LEU A 91 -4.98 -16.33 4.13
C LEU A 91 -6.11 -15.29 4.16
N LEU A 92 -6.06 -14.42 5.15
CA LEU A 92 -6.88 -13.21 5.23
C LEU A 92 -5.98 -11.97 5.17
N GLY A 93 -5.99 -11.30 4.03
CA GLY A 93 -5.28 -10.03 3.82
C GLY A 93 -5.98 -8.87 4.51
N LEU A 94 -5.20 -7.98 5.10
CA LEU A 94 -5.68 -6.79 5.80
C LEU A 94 -4.78 -5.60 5.50
N ALA A 95 -5.35 -4.52 4.95
CA ALA A 95 -4.65 -3.24 4.89
C ALA A 95 -4.62 -2.63 6.30
N GLN A 96 -3.44 -2.27 6.77
CA GLN A 96 -3.24 -1.70 8.09
C GLN A 96 -2.67 -0.28 7.99
N THR A 97 -3.32 0.63 8.70
CA THR A 97 -2.85 2.02 8.81
C THR A 97 -1.52 2.09 9.56
N THR A 98 -0.60 2.87 9.02
CA THR A 98 0.67 3.24 9.64
C THR A 98 0.83 4.76 9.57
N ALA A 99 1.63 5.35 10.44
CA ALA A 99 1.79 6.79 10.50
C ALA A 99 2.50 7.34 9.25
N ASN A 100 3.46 6.59 8.72
CA ASN A 100 4.28 6.93 7.57
C ASN A 100 5.06 5.69 7.08
N PRO A 101 5.79 5.73 5.95
CA PRO A 101 6.51 4.56 5.43
C PRO A 101 7.64 4.07 6.36
N VAL A 102 8.21 4.94 7.19
CA VAL A 102 9.22 4.51 8.18
C VAL A 102 8.57 3.63 9.24
N ASP A 103 7.39 4.04 9.74
CA ASP A 103 6.59 3.26 10.68
C ASP A 103 6.15 1.91 10.09
N SER A 104 5.80 1.87 8.79
CA SER A 104 5.50 0.61 8.08
C SER A 104 6.69 -0.35 8.13
N ILE A 105 7.89 0.12 7.79
CA ILE A 105 9.12 -0.69 7.80
C ILE A 105 9.51 -1.12 9.22
N GLU A 106 9.43 -0.23 10.22
CA GLU A 106 9.73 -0.59 11.61
C GLU A 106 8.71 -1.57 12.19
N SER A 107 7.44 -1.45 11.81
CA SER A 107 6.39 -2.42 12.15
C SER A 107 6.63 -3.79 11.49
N LEU A 108 7.13 -3.80 10.24
CA LEU A 108 7.56 -5.01 9.55
C LEU A 108 8.79 -5.65 10.24
N ARG A 109 9.78 -4.84 10.61
CA ARG A 109 10.96 -5.26 11.40
C ARG A 109 10.56 -5.87 12.75
N GLY A 110 9.58 -5.24 13.43
CA GLY A 110 9.03 -5.68 14.71
C GLY A 110 8.02 -6.82 14.61
N GLN A 111 7.79 -7.40 13.43
CA GLN A 111 6.86 -8.51 13.18
C GLN A 111 5.39 -8.22 13.54
N SER A 112 5.02 -6.96 13.62
CA SER A 112 3.60 -6.55 13.77
C SER A 112 2.87 -6.48 12.44
N LEU A 113 3.61 -6.49 11.33
CA LEU A 113 3.14 -6.60 9.96
C LEU A 113 3.85 -7.76 9.24
N GLU A 114 3.20 -8.37 8.27
CA GLU A 114 3.77 -9.37 7.37
C GLU A 114 4.37 -8.74 6.13
N ALA A 115 3.80 -7.62 5.68
CA ALA A 115 4.26 -6.88 4.51
C ALA A 115 4.05 -5.36 4.67
N ALA A 116 4.67 -4.58 3.79
CA ALA A 116 4.44 -3.15 3.69
C ALA A 116 4.51 -2.71 2.21
N ILE A 117 3.77 -1.68 1.84
CA ILE A 117 3.94 -1.01 0.55
C ILE A 117 4.69 0.28 0.81
N VAL A 118 5.81 0.44 0.12
CA VAL A 118 6.65 1.64 0.19
C VAL A 118 7.26 1.92 -1.18
N SER A 119 7.71 3.15 -1.41
CA SER A 119 8.51 3.46 -2.59
C SER A 119 9.89 2.79 -2.53
N ALA A 120 10.47 2.51 -3.69
CA ALA A 120 11.73 1.79 -3.80
C ALA A 120 12.91 2.52 -3.12
N ASP A 121 12.88 3.84 -3.06
CA ASP A 121 13.89 4.65 -2.34
C ASP A 121 13.83 4.46 -0.81
N ILE A 122 12.62 4.32 -0.27
CA ILE A 122 12.40 4.00 1.16
C ILE A 122 12.86 2.57 1.46
N ALA A 123 12.53 1.60 0.59
CA ALA A 123 12.98 0.23 0.75
C ALA A 123 14.52 0.11 0.70
N ASP A 124 15.17 0.81 -0.23
CA ASP A 124 16.63 0.89 -0.33
C ASP A 124 17.25 1.53 0.92
N ALA A 125 16.70 2.65 1.38
CA ALA A 125 17.15 3.31 2.60
C ALA A 125 17.04 2.40 3.84
N ALA A 126 15.96 1.61 3.93
CA ALA A 126 15.75 0.64 5.01
C ALA A 126 16.76 -0.52 4.93
N LEU A 127 16.97 -1.09 3.74
CA LEU A 127 17.94 -2.16 3.52
C LEU A 127 19.35 -1.73 3.94
N GLN A 128 19.74 -0.50 3.58
CA GLN A 128 21.08 0.04 3.85
C GLN A 128 21.21 0.69 5.24
N GLY A 129 20.11 0.91 5.97
CA GLY A 129 20.12 1.64 7.24
C GLY A 129 20.53 3.11 7.08
N THR A 130 20.08 3.75 6.00
CA THR A 130 20.41 5.14 5.69
C THR A 130 19.19 6.06 5.90
N GLY A 131 19.38 7.37 5.73
CA GLY A 131 18.28 8.32 5.86
C GLY A 131 17.54 8.19 7.19
N PRO A 132 16.21 8.01 7.18
CA PRO A 132 15.40 7.88 8.40
C PRO A 132 15.73 6.61 9.20
N PHE A 133 16.31 5.58 8.59
CA PHE A 133 16.65 4.32 9.25
C PHE A 133 18.06 4.30 9.87
N LYS A 134 18.80 5.39 9.83
CA LYS A 134 20.17 5.46 10.34
C LYS A 134 20.30 5.05 11.81
N LYS A 135 19.28 5.33 12.63
CA LYS A 135 19.27 4.97 14.05
C LYS A 135 18.93 3.49 14.25
N ALA A 136 17.98 2.97 13.49
CA ALA A 136 17.56 1.57 13.58
C ALA A 136 18.56 0.59 12.93
N GLY A 137 19.39 1.09 12.01
CA GLY A 137 20.36 0.30 11.26
C GLY A 137 19.75 -0.46 10.07
N PRO A 138 20.60 -1.19 9.32
CA PRO A 138 20.18 -1.92 8.13
C PRO A 138 19.14 -3.01 8.43
N MET A 139 18.17 -3.18 7.52
CA MET A 139 17.23 -4.29 7.52
C MET A 139 17.63 -5.29 6.41
N VAL A 140 18.66 -6.07 6.67
CA VAL A 140 19.29 -6.97 5.69
C VAL A 140 18.40 -8.13 5.23
N ASP A 141 17.35 -8.42 5.98
CA ASP A 141 16.33 -9.43 5.69
C ASP A 141 15.13 -8.88 4.92
N LEU A 142 15.13 -7.60 4.53
CA LEU A 142 14.08 -7.03 3.70
C LEU A 142 14.10 -7.64 2.29
N ARG A 143 12.96 -8.01 1.78
CA ARG A 143 12.77 -8.62 0.44
C ARG A 143 11.62 -7.95 -0.30
N ALA A 144 11.80 -7.74 -1.60
CA ALA A 144 10.71 -7.38 -2.50
C ALA A 144 9.89 -8.62 -2.85
N ILE A 145 8.58 -8.50 -2.85
CA ILE A 145 7.65 -9.51 -3.34
C ILE A 145 7.25 -9.19 -4.78
N VAL A 146 6.82 -7.94 -5.03
CA VAL A 146 6.37 -7.47 -6.34
C VAL A 146 6.33 -5.95 -6.36
N ASN A 147 6.57 -5.34 -7.52
CA ASN A 147 6.23 -3.94 -7.75
C ASN A 147 4.71 -3.84 -8.01
N VAL A 148 4.06 -2.87 -7.40
CA VAL A 148 2.60 -2.71 -7.42
C VAL A 148 2.16 -1.40 -8.09
N GLY A 149 3.04 -0.79 -8.83
CA GLY A 149 2.85 0.48 -9.51
C GLY A 149 4.08 1.36 -9.36
N GLU A 150 3.90 2.63 -9.65
CA GLU A 150 4.93 3.65 -9.54
C GLU A 150 4.33 4.97 -9.08
N VAL A 151 5.15 5.80 -8.47
CA VAL A 151 4.82 7.19 -8.16
C VAL A 151 5.74 8.12 -8.93
N VAL A 152 5.19 9.24 -9.36
CA VAL A 152 5.82 10.20 -10.26
C VAL A 152 6.03 11.53 -9.56
N LEU A 153 7.18 12.14 -9.78
CA LEU A 153 7.52 13.46 -9.28
C LEU A 153 6.77 14.53 -10.08
N HIS A 154 5.77 15.15 -9.49
CA HIS A 154 5.09 16.32 -10.05
C HIS A 154 5.64 17.58 -9.39
N ILE A 155 6.17 18.51 -10.20
CA ILE A 155 6.63 19.81 -9.72
C ILE A 155 5.65 20.88 -10.25
N VAL A 156 4.89 21.48 -9.35
CA VAL A 156 3.86 22.47 -9.67
C VAL A 156 4.38 23.86 -9.35
N VAL A 157 4.21 24.77 -10.28
CA VAL A 157 4.51 26.20 -10.10
C VAL A 157 3.31 27.03 -10.53
N ALA A 158 3.21 28.28 -10.03
CA ALA A 158 2.21 29.21 -10.52
C ALA A 158 2.38 29.41 -12.03
N LYS A 159 1.28 29.58 -12.78
CA LYS A 159 1.31 29.77 -14.24
C LYS A 159 2.17 30.96 -14.66
N VAL A 160 2.21 32.01 -13.85
CA VAL A 160 3.01 33.20 -14.07
C VAL A 160 4.48 33.07 -13.68
N SER A 161 4.88 31.96 -13.08
CA SER A 161 6.28 31.68 -12.69
C SER A 161 7.20 31.70 -13.89
N LYS A 162 8.38 32.33 -13.74
CA LYS A 162 9.42 32.37 -14.77
C LYS A 162 10.37 31.18 -14.76
N ALA A 163 10.18 30.23 -13.83
CA ALA A 163 11.02 29.03 -13.77
C ALA A 163 10.85 28.23 -15.07
N ALA A 164 11.93 27.96 -15.79
CA ALA A 164 11.94 27.18 -17.02
C ALA A 164 12.30 25.70 -16.77
N GLY A 165 12.95 25.39 -15.64
CA GLY A 165 13.34 24.03 -15.27
C GLY A 165 13.68 23.92 -13.80
N ILE A 166 13.97 22.69 -13.35
CA ILE A 166 14.24 22.38 -11.93
C ILE A 166 15.42 23.17 -11.35
N LYS A 167 16.41 23.54 -12.18
CA LYS A 167 17.59 24.32 -11.74
C LYS A 167 17.22 25.73 -11.26
N ASP A 168 16.12 26.31 -11.79
CA ASP A 168 15.65 27.64 -11.42
C ASP A 168 15.01 27.66 -10.01
N LEU A 169 14.77 26.49 -9.45
CA LEU A 169 14.25 26.31 -8.10
C LEU A 169 15.36 26.33 -7.02
N ALA A 170 16.62 26.47 -7.40
CA ALA A 170 17.72 26.61 -6.43
C ALA A 170 17.54 27.88 -5.57
N GLY A 171 17.62 27.74 -4.25
CA GLY A 171 17.39 28.80 -3.27
C GLY A 171 15.94 29.19 -3.04
N LYS A 172 15.00 28.54 -3.75
CA LYS A 172 13.57 28.81 -3.71
C LYS A 172 12.88 28.12 -2.56
N LYS A 173 11.70 28.60 -2.18
CA LYS A 173 10.80 28.03 -1.19
C LYS A 173 9.96 26.94 -1.85
N ILE A 174 10.23 25.69 -1.52
CA ILE A 174 9.56 24.54 -2.12
C ILE A 174 8.80 23.77 -1.06
N ALA A 175 7.49 23.69 -1.21
CA ALA A 175 6.66 22.80 -0.39
C ALA A 175 6.86 21.36 -0.86
N ILE A 176 7.21 20.47 0.09
CA ILE A 176 7.54 19.06 -0.16
C ILE A 176 6.61 18.08 0.58
N GLY A 177 5.49 18.57 1.10
CA GLY A 177 4.56 17.81 1.93
C GLY A 177 4.77 18.07 3.42
N VAL A 178 4.01 17.37 4.24
CA VAL A 178 4.14 17.41 5.70
C VAL A 178 5.42 16.69 6.12
N ALA A 179 6.09 17.18 7.17
CA ALA A 179 7.30 16.56 7.70
C ALA A 179 7.11 15.06 7.94
N ASP A 180 8.13 14.27 7.60
CA ASP A 180 8.16 12.81 7.74
C ASP A 180 7.05 12.04 6.98
N SER A 181 6.23 12.73 6.19
CA SER A 181 5.29 12.10 5.28
C SER A 181 6.03 11.36 4.17
N GLU A 182 5.33 10.40 3.56
CA GLU A 182 5.81 9.69 2.37
C GLU A 182 6.22 10.67 1.26
N ASN A 183 5.35 11.64 0.96
CA ASN A 183 5.65 12.68 -0.03
C ASN A 183 6.96 13.42 0.29
N ALA A 184 7.15 13.85 1.55
CA ALA A 184 8.35 14.60 1.93
C ALA A 184 9.63 13.77 1.81
N LEU A 185 9.58 12.49 2.20
CA LEU A 185 10.74 11.59 2.15
C LEU A 185 11.13 11.29 0.70
N THR A 186 10.18 10.84 -0.12
CA THR A 186 10.45 10.49 -1.53
C THR A 186 10.73 11.73 -2.38
N ALA A 187 10.03 12.86 -2.16
CA ALA A 187 10.34 14.11 -2.84
C ALA A 187 11.80 14.55 -2.64
N LYS A 188 12.34 14.45 -1.42
CA LYS A 188 13.75 14.76 -1.15
C LYS A 188 14.70 13.85 -1.93
N ALA A 189 14.38 12.56 -2.06
CA ALA A 189 15.17 11.61 -2.82
C ALA A 189 15.14 11.92 -4.32
N LEU A 190 13.95 12.16 -4.90
CA LEU A 190 13.76 12.43 -6.31
C LEU A 190 14.33 13.82 -6.70
N LEU A 191 14.13 14.85 -5.88
CA LEU A 191 14.75 16.16 -6.12
C LEU A 191 16.28 16.07 -6.09
N ARG A 192 16.86 15.27 -5.20
CA ARG A 192 18.31 15.02 -5.17
C ARG A 192 18.75 14.35 -6.47
N ALA A 193 18.03 13.32 -6.94
CA ALA A 193 18.32 12.63 -8.18
C ALA A 193 18.23 13.59 -9.40
N ALA A 194 17.34 14.57 -9.34
CA ALA A 194 17.22 15.63 -10.34
C ALA A 194 18.27 16.75 -10.20
N GLY A 195 19.27 16.60 -9.31
CA GLY A 195 20.34 17.58 -9.09
C GLY A 195 19.98 18.76 -8.19
N LEU A 196 18.84 18.70 -7.51
CA LEU A 196 18.33 19.73 -6.59
C LEU A 196 18.20 19.17 -5.15
N PRO A 197 19.30 18.82 -4.47
CA PRO A 197 19.24 18.29 -3.11
C PRO A 197 18.71 19.32 -2.11
N GLU A 198 18.18 18.87 -0.99
CA GLU A 198 17.54 19.66 0.06
C GLU A 198 18.38 20.90 0.48
N LYS A 199 19.69 20.74 0.60
CA LYS A 199 20.61 21.86 0.92
C LYS A 199 20.61 23.01 -0.08
N LYS A 200 20.09 22.81 -1.28
CA LYS A 200 19.98 23.84 -2.34
C LYS A 200 18.62 24.52 -2.38
N ILE A 201 17.66 24.14 -1.55
CA ILE A 201 16.30 24.69 -1.49
C ILE A 201 15.97 25.17 -0.09
N LYS A 202 14.88 25.92 0.02
CA LYS A 202 14.22 26.21 1.30
C LYS A 202 12.99 25.31 1.36
N ALA A 203 13.16 24.09 1.92
CA ALA A 203 12.07 23.16 2.07
C ALA A 203 11.02 23.72 3.05
N ILE A 204 9.76 23.63 2.68
CA ILE A 204 8.60 24.06 3.46
C ILE A 204 7.72 22.84 3.71
N ASP A 205 7.49 22.56 4.98
CA ASP A 205 6.53 21.53 5.39
C ASP A 205 5.12 22.12 5.29
N SER A 206 4.30 21.58 4.41
CA SER A 206 2.95 22.11 4.17
C SER A 206 2.05 21.08 3.51
N GLU A 207 0.78 21.10 3.88
CA GLU A 207 -0.28 20.38 3.16
C GLU A 207 -0.42 20.94 1.73
N THR A 208 -0.81 20.06 0.78
CA THR A 208 -0.92 20.40 -0.65
C THR A 208 -1.81 21.61 -0.91
N ALA A 209 -2.99 21.65 -0.27
CA ALA A 209 -3.94 22.76 -0.48
C ALA A 209 -3.36 24.11 0.00
N THR A 210 -2.69 24.13 1.14
CA THR A 210 -2.03 25.33 1.68
C THR A 210 -0.88 25.77 0.79
N ALA A 211 -0.05 24.82 0.32
CA ALA A 211 1.04 25.08 -0.59
C ALA A 211 0.55 25.63 -1.94
N ALA A 212 -0.54 25.08 -2.48
CA ALA A 212 -1.15 25.58 -3.71
C ALA A 212 -1.62 27.03 -3.59
N ALA A 213 -2.26 27.39 -2.48
CA ALA A 213 -2.61 28.79 -2.21
C ALA A 213 -1.37 29.68 -2.11
N GLY A 214 -0.32 29.22 -1.44
CA GLY A 214 0.96 29.91 -1.31
C GLY A 214 1.68 30.17 -2.64
N LEU A 215 1.49 29.30 -3.64
CA LEU A 215 1.99 29.52 -5.00
C LEU A 215 1.34 30.76 -5.66
N LEU A 216 0.04 30.98 -5.42
CA LEU A 216 -0.70 32.12 -6.03
C LEU A 216 -0.34 33.44 -5.36
N THR A 217 -0.02 33.44 -4.08
CA THR A 217 0.40 34.63 -3.32
C THR A 217 1.90 34.91 -3.48
N GLY A 218 2.68 33.99 -4.04
CA GLY A 218 4.15 34.09 -4.12
C GLY A 218 4.86 33.80 -2.79
N GLU A 219 4.14 33.29 -1.81
CA GLU A 219 4.72 32.85 -0.54
C GLU A 219 5.57 31.58 -0.70
N ILE A 220 5.18 30.71 -1.62
CA ILE A 220 5.85 29.49 -2.05
C ILE A 220 6.20 29.62 -3.53
N ASP A 221 7.37 29.15 -3.95
CA ASP A 221 7.83 29.22 -5.35
C ASP A 221 7.47 27.95 -6.14
N ALA A 222 7.45 26.78 -5.49
CA ALA A 222 7.05 25.49 -6.08
C ALA A 222 6.41 24.56 -5.03
N LEU A 223 5.50 23.71 -5.49
CA LEU A 223 4.95 22.57 -4.74
C LEU A 223 5.43 21.30 -5.41
N VAL A 224 5.90 20.36 -4.62
CA VAL A 224 6.28 19.00 -5.07
C VAL A 224 5.30 18.00 -4.50
N LEU A 225 4.68 17.24 -5.40
CA LEU A 225 3.83 16.10 -5.08
C LEU A 225 4.39 14.85 -5.76
N VAL A 226 4.60 13.81 -4.99
CA VAL A 226 4.96 12.47 -5.46
C VAL A 226 3.72 11.60 -5.35
N ASP A 227 3.15 11.24 -6.49
CA ASP A 227 1.85 10.58 -6.54
C ASP A 227 1.75 9.71 -7.79
N GLU A 228 0.76 8.84 -7.84
CA GLU A 228 0.43 8.06 -9.03
C GLU A 228 0.11 8.95 -10.23
N MET A 229 0.19 8.39 -11.43
CA MET A 229 -0.20 9.07 -12.65
C MET A 229 -1.37 8.34 -13.34
N PRO A 230 -2.59 8.94 -13.40
CA PRO A 230 -2.93 10.32 -13.04
C PRO A 230 -3.19 10.55 -11.55
N SER A 231 -2.65 11.64 -10.99
CA SER A 231 -2.98 12.14 -9.66
C SER A 231 -4.25 12.98 -9.69
N THR A 232 -5.18 12.68 -8.79
CA THR A 232 -6.41 13.47 -8.64
C THR A 232 -6.12 14.91 -8.18
N GLU A 233 -5.16 15.06 -7.25
CA GLU A 233 -4.76 16.38 -6.73
C GLU A 233 -4.11 17.24 -7.82
N ILE A 234 -3.19 16.68 -8.60
CA ILE A 234 -2.58 17.37 -9.73
C ILE A 234 -3.63 17.73 -10.79
N GLY A 235 -4.54 16.79 -11.09
CA GLY A 235 -5.65 17.04 -12.01
C GLY A 235 -6.51 18.23 -11.60
N ALA A 236 -6.87 18.33 -10.32
CA ALA A 236 -7.65 19.46 -9.79
C ALA A 236 -6.87 20.78 -9.84
N LEU A 237 -5.57 20.78 -9.53
CA LEU A 237 -4.72 21.97 -9.64
C LEU A 237 -4.63 22.45 -11.09
N MET A 238 -4.37 21.56 -12.04
CA MET A 238 -4.24 21.91 -13.46
C MET A 238 -5.57 22.40 -14.04
N ALA A 239 -6.70 21.80 -13.65
CA ALA A 239 -8.03 22.23 -14.09
C ALA A 239 -8.38 23.66 -13.70
N SER A 240 -7.79 24.18 -12.61
CA SER A 240 -7.98 25.59 -12.19
C SER A 240 -7.39 26.61 -13.19
N GLY A 241 -6.46 26.19 -14.05
CA GLY A 241 -5.75 27.05 -15.00
C GLY A 241 -4.73 28.02 -14.39
N ASN A 242 -4.52 27.97 -13.06
CA ASN A 242 -3.63 28.89 -12.34
C ASN A 242 -2.21 28.35 -12.18
N TYR A 243 -1.98 27.08 -12.49
CA TYR A 243 -0.73 26.38 -12.29
C TYR A 243 -0.23 25.74 -13.59
N ARG A 244 1.01 25.33 -13.58
CA ARG A 244 1.62 24.47 -14.61
C ARG A 244 2.62 23.52 -14.00
N LEU A 245 2.89 22.43 -14.70
CA LEU A 245 3.97 21.51 -14.35
C LEU A 245 5.32 22.02 -14.83
N LEU A 246 6.35 21.69 -14.09
CA LEU A 246 7.74 21.92 -14.44
C LEU A 246 8.43 20.58 -14.64
N GLY A 247 9.09 20.40 -15.78
CA GLY A 247 9.77 19.15 -16.08
C GLY A 247 10.99 18.90 -15.20
N ALA A 248 11.22 17.61 -14.89
CA ALA A 248 12.39 17.13 -14.19
C ALA A 248 12.98 15.92 -14.92
N GLN A 249 14.32 15.78 -14.88
CA GLN A 249 15.06 14.65 -15.42
C GLN A 249 16.18 14.26 -14.46
N LEU A 250 16.68 13.05 -14.58
CA LEU A 250 17.79 12.56 -13.77
C LEU A 250 19.07 13.36 -14.09
N ALA A 251 19.77 13.80 -13.05
CA ALA A 251 20.97 14.60 -13.18
C ALA A 251 22.22 13.71 -13.07
N GLY A 252 22.62 13.11 -14.17
CA GLY A 252 23.81 12.26 -14.24
C GLY A 252 23.50 10.75 -14.22
N GLU A 253 24.56 9.96 -14.34
CA GLU A 253 24.47 8.49 -14.50
C GLU A 253 24.56 7.72 -13.17
N ASP A 254 24.96 8.39 -12.09
CA ASP A 254 25.16 7.77 -10.76
C ASP A 254 23.87 7.64 -9.92
N ASN A 255 22.72 7.77 -10.57
CA ASN A 255 21.44 7.61 -9.89
C ASN A 255 21.13 6.13 -9.62
N PRO A 256 20.40 5.82 -8.53
CA PRO A 256 19.93 4.47 -8.28
C PRO A 256 19.16 3.89 -9.48
N LYS A 257 19.44 2.64 -9.83
CA LYS A 257 18.86 1.99 -11.04
C LYS A 257 17.34 1.80 -10.99
N TYR A 258 16.76 1.87 -9.80
CA TYR A 258 15.30 1.83 -9.64
C TYR A 258 14.64 3.16 -10.02
N LEU A 259 15.36 4.28 -10.09
CA LEU A 259 14.84 5.55 -10.59
C LEU A 259 14.88 5.58 -12.13
N PHE A 260 13.87 6.13 -12.73
CA PHE A 260 13.80 6.26 -14.17
C PHE A 260 13.06 7.53 -14.61
N GLU A 261 13.30 7.92 -15.84
CA GLU A 261 12.58 9.03 -16.46
C GLU A 261 11.27 8.51 -17.03
N GLU A 262 10.21 9.27 -16.79
CA GLU A 262 8.86 9.01 -17.27
C GLU A 262 8.34 10.25 -17.97
N TRP A 263 7.36 10.07 -18.83
CA TRP A 263 6.67 11.15 -19.48
C TRP A 263 5.23 11.26 -18.96
N ILE A 264 4.87 12.44 -18.44
CA ILE A 264 3.48 12.80 -18.27
C ILE A 264 2.96 13.16 -19.67
N PRO A 265 2.09 12.37 -20.29
CA PRO A 265 1.64 12.60 -21.66
C PRO A 265 0.86 13.91 -21.80
N ALA A 266 0.91 14.52 -22.96
CA ALA A 266 0.09 15.69 -23.27
C ALA A 266 -1.40 15.34 -23.06
N GLY A 267 -2.13 16.21 -22.37
CA GLY A 267 -3.55 16.02 -22.08
C GLY A 267 -3.86 15.04 -20.94
N LYS A 268 -2.85 14.41 -20.32
CA LYS A 268 -3.06 13.57 -19.12
C LYS A 268 -3.69 14.36 -17.98
N TYR A 269 -3.32 15.65 -17.87
CA TYR A 269 -3.96 16.64 -17.02
C TYR A 269 -4.45 17.83 -17.86
N PRO A 270 -5.53 18.53 -17.47
CA PRO A 270 -6.06 19.66 -18.21
C PRO A 270 -4.99 20.74 -18.50
N GLY A 271 -4.77 21.04 -19.77
CA GLY A 271 -3.85 22.10 -20.20
C GLY A 271 -2.37 21.83 -19.95
N VAL A 272 -1.99 20.59 -19.74
CA VAL A 272 -0.60 20.14 -19.57
C VAL A 272 -0.09 19.55 -20.88
N ASP A 273 1.04 20.10 -21.38
CA ASP A 273 1.81 19.53 -22.47
C ASP A 273 2.65 18.35 -21.98
N SER A 274 3.19 17.55 -22.93
CA SER A 274 4.10 16.46 -22.58
C SER A 274 5.25 16.95 -21.71
N THR A 275 5.36 16.41 -20.50
CA THR A 275 6.29 16.88 -19.47
C THR A 275 7.13 15.75 -18.94
N ARG A 276 8.47 15.90 -18.97
CA ARG A 276 9.37 14.91 -18.35
C ARG A 276 9.21 14.89 -16.83
N ALA A 277 9.23 13.71 -16.27
CA ALA A 277 9.19 13.49 -14.83
C ALA A 277 10.17 12.38 -14.44
N ILE A 278 10.38 12.21 -13.15
CA ILE A 278 11.14 11.10 -12.57
C ILE A 278 10.15 10.22 -11.82
N ALA A 279 10.21 8.93 -12.05
CA ALA A 279 9.38 7.95 -11.38
C ALA A 279 10.22 7.01 -10.50
N VAL A 280 9.55 6.43 -9.52
CA VAL A 280 10.07 5.43 -8.61
C VAL A 280 9.03 4.34 -8.39
N PRO A 281 9.40 3.04 -8.45
CA PRO A 281 8.46 1.96 -8.22
C PRO A 281 7.89 1.98 -6.79
N SER A 282 6.65 1.58 -6.67
CA SER A 282 5.99 1.20 -5.42
C SER A 282 6.15 -0.30 -5.23
N VAL A 283 6.68 -0.73 -4.10
CA VAL A 283 7.09 -2.12 -3.87
C VAL A 283 6.35 -2.70 -2.68
N LEU A 284 5.73 -3.86 -2.85
CA LEU A 284 5.31 -4.70 -1.74
C LEU A 284 6.55 -5.42 -1.20
N VAL A 285 6.92 -5.10 0.02
CA VAL A 285 8.08 -5.69 0.71
C VAL A 285 7.64 -6.54 1.89
N ALA A 286 8.43 -7.56 2.19
CA ALA A 286 8.26 -8.46 3.34
C ALA A 286 9.62 -8.81 3.93
N ARG A 287 9.65 -9.57 5.04
CA ARG A 287 10.89 -10.14 5.54
C ARG A 287 11.26 -11.42 4.77
N ALA A 288 12.54 -11.78 4.79
CA ALA A 288 13.06 -12.98 4.14
C ALA A 288 12.50 -14.29 4.73
N ASP A 289 11.97 -14.24 5.97
CA ASP A 289 11.36 -15.38 6.66
C ASP A 289 9.87 -15.56 6.34
N LEU A 290 9.28 -14.72 5.47
CA LEU A 290 7.93 -14.96 4.96
C LEU A 290 7.85 -16.35 4.34
N PRO A 291 6.87 -17.19 4.72
CA PRO A 291 6.75 -18.54 4.15
C PRO A 291 6.69 -18.50 2.63
N GLY A 292 7.53 -19.34 1.99
CA GLY A 292 7.68 -19.33 0.52
C GLY A 292 6.37 -19.56 -0.23
N GLN A 293 5.47 -20.40 0.34
CA GLN A 293 4.14 -20.62 -0.24
C GLN A 293 3.28 -19.35 -0.26
N ILE A 294 3.39 -18.51 0.78
CA ILE A 294 2.68 -17.23 0.80
C ILE A 294 3.28 -16.31 -0.25
N ALA A 295 4.61 -16.17 -0.31
CA ALA A 295 5.26 -15.30 -1.30
C ALA A 295 4.95 -15.72 -2.75
N ASP A 296 4.95 -17.01 -3.06
CA ASP A 296 4.53 -17.57 -4.36
C ASP A 296 3.06 -17.25 -4.65
N GLY A 297 2.18 -17.56 -3.69
CA GLY A 297 0.74 -17.34 -3.83
C GLY A 297 0.35 -15.87 -4.01
N LEU A 298 1.03 -14.95 -3.33
CA LEU A 298 0.84 -13.50 -3.50
C LEU A 298 1.09 -13.07 -4.95
N VAL A 299 2.22 -13.50 -5.53
CA VAL A 299 2.56 -13.17 -6.92
C VAL A 299 1.55 -13.75 -7.88
N ARG A 300 1.14 -15.03 -7.71
CA ARG A 300 0.14 -15.66 -8.57
C ARG A 300 -1.22 -14.98 -8.47
N ALA A 301 -1.71 -14.70 -7.27
CA ALA A 301 -3.00 -14.04 -7.08
C ALA A 301 -3.02 -12.65 -7.73
N LEU A 302 -1.96 -11.85 -7.54
CA LEU A 302 -1.84 -10.52 -8.13
C LEU A 302 -1.70 -10.59 -9.66
N TRP A 303 -0.94 -11.55 -10.18
CA TRP A 303 -0.79 -11.76 -11.62
C TRP A 303 -2.13 -12.06 -12.29
N HIS A 304 -2.89 -13.00 -11.75
CA HIS A 304 -4.19 -13.38 -12.31
C HIS A 304 -5.22 -12.24 -12.23
N SER A 305 -5.17 -11.43 -11.18
CA SER A 305 -6.07 -10.28 -11.06
C SER A 305 -5.72 -9.15 -12.02
N ALA A 306 -4.46 -9.07 -12.45
CA ALA A 306 -3.97 -8.05 -13.39
C ALA A 306 -4.20 -8.43 -14.86
N MET A 307 -4.45 -9.73 -15.14
CA MET A 307 -4.82 -10.20 -16.49
C MET A 307 -6.33 -10.05 -16.67
N PRO A 308 -6.84 -8.97 -17.24
CA PRO A 308 -8.27 -8.86 -17.50
C PRO A 308 -8.66 -9.87 -18.59
N ASP A 309 -9.77 -10.55 -18.41
CA ASP A 309 -10.58 -10.96 -19.55
C ASP A 309 -10.78 -9.70 -20.41
N ALA A 310 -10.40 -9.79 -21.67
CA ALA A 310 -10.19 -8.71 -22.63
C ALA A 310 -11.28 -7.61 -22.78
N SER A 311 -12.04 -7.36 -21.75
CA SER A 311 -13.08 -6.33 -21.71
C SER A 311 -12.92 -5.45 -20.48
N GLU A 312 -12.47 -4.22 -20.73
CA GLU A 312 -12.47 -3.06 -19.85
C GLU A 312 -11.32 -2.96 -18.84
N THR A 313 -10.42 -2.08 -19.20
CA THR A 313 -9.45 -1.40 -18.36
C THR A 313 -10.08 -0.86 -17.08
N ALA A 314 -9.99 -1.61 -16.00
CA ALA A 314 -10.16 -1.02 -14.67
C ALA A 314 -8.98 -0.06 -14.45
N ALA A 315 -9.26 1.22 -14.41
CA ALA A 315 -8.31 2.22 -13.92
C ALA A 315 -7.87 1.80 -12.51
N GLY A 316 -6.57 1.50 -12.33
CA GLY A 316 -6.02 1.07 -11.06
C GLY A 316 -5.69 -0.43 -10.95
N SER A 317 -5.61 -1.17 -12.04
CA SER A 317 -5.10 -2.55 -12.00
C SER A 317 -3.64 -2.56 -11.54
N ILE A 318 -3.39 -3.30 -10.44
CA ILE A 318 -2.03 -3.55 -9.97
C ILE A 318 -1.35 -4.43 -11.01
N MET A 319 -0.39 -3.86 -11.74
CA MET A 319 0.42 -4.62 -12.71
C MET A 319 1.66 -5.16 -11.99
N PRO A 320 1.69 -6.47 -11.66
CA PRO A 320 2.85 -7.06 -11.00
C PRO A 320 4.06 -7.01 -11.93
N GLU A 321 5.12 -6.36 -11.48
CA GLU A 321 6.38 -6.25 -12.21
C GLU A 321 7.54 -6.59 -11.29
N MET A 322 8.59 -7.19 -11.86
CA MET A 322 9.83 -7.51 -11.14
C MET A 322 11.07 -6.84 -11.75
N SER A 323 10.90 -5.75 -12.46
CA SER A 323 12.02 -4.92 -12.88
C SER A 323 12.38 -3.88 -11.79
N ARG A 324 13.59 -3.34 -11.85
CA ARG A 324 14.02 -2.19 -11.04
C ARG A 324 13.87 -2.34 -9.53
N ALA A 325 14.17 -3.54 -8.98
CA ALA A 325 14.17 -3.75 -7.55
C ALA A 325 15.23 -2.90 -6.85
N SER A 326 14.85 -2.26 -5.75
CA SER A 326 15.75 -1.57 -4.85
C SER A 326 16.31 -2.47 -3.75
N VAL A 327 15.64 -3.59 -3.49
CA VAL A 327 16.01 -4.61 -2.51
C VAL A 327 15.99 -5.99 -3.15
N PRO A 328 16.68 -7.00 -2.60
CA PRO A 328 16.65 -8.36 -3.16
C PRO A 328 15.23 -8.93 -3.19
N TRP A 329 14.91 -9.63 -4.26
CA TRP A 329 13.63 -10.33 -4.40
C TRP A 329 13.52 -11.50 -3.41
N HIS A 330 12.32 -11.76 -2.92
CA HIS A 330 12.04 -13.00 -2.21
C HIS A 330 12.16 -14.18 -3.20
N PRO A 331 12.93 -15.26 -2.88
CA PRO A 331 13.23 -16.30 -3.86
C PRO A 331 11.99 -16.95 -4.49
N ASN A 332 10.96 -17.25 -3.68
CA ASN A 332 9.72 -17.87 -4.17
C ASN A 332 8.86 -16.87 -5.00
N ALA A 333 8.87 -15.59 -4.66
CA ALA A 333 8.21 -14.58 -5.48
C ALA A 333 8.88 -14.47 -6.86
N ALA A 334 10.23 -14.43 -6.92
CA ALA A 334 10.97 -14.40 -8.15
C ALA A 334 10.75 -15.66 -9.02
N ALA A 335 10.67 -16.83 -8.40
CA ALA A 335 10.40 -18.09 -9.09
C ALA A 335 8.99 -18.09 -9.70
N ALA A 336 7.96 -17.71 -8.93
CA ALA A 336 6.57 -17.62 -9.39
C ALA A 336 6.44 -16.66 -10.57
N PHE A 337 7.01 -15.45 -10.46
CA PHE A 337 6.98 -14.49 -11.54
C PHE A 337 7.66 -15.00 -12.81
N THR A 338 8.83 -15.64 -12.68
CA THR A 338 9.56 -16.20 -13.82
C THR A 338 8.77 -17.30 -14.52
N GLU A 339 8.00 -18.09 -13.79
CA GLU A 339 7.11 -19.12 -14.34
C GLU A 339 5.94 -18.50 -15.10
N LEU A 340 5.23 -17.56 -14.47
CA LEU A 340 4.07 -16.88 -15.05
C LEU A 340 4.45 -16.08 -16.31
N ALA A 341 5.60 -15.41 -16.31
CA ALA A 341 6.07 -14.65 -17.45
C ALA A 341 6.33 -15.51 -18.70
N LYS A 342 6.58 -16.81 -18.56
CA LYS A 342 6.73 -17.74 -19.70
C LYS A 342 5.41 -18.04 -20.39
N THR A 343 4.30 -17.94 -19.67
CA THR A 343 2.95 -18.27 -20.17
C THR A 343 2.14 -17.02 -20.52
N ALA A 344 2.67 -15.83 -20.18
CA ALA A 344 2.00 -14.56 -20.49
C ALA A 344 1.88 -14.37 -22.02
N PRO A 345 0.71 -13.93 -22.51
CA PRO A 345 0.63 -13.41 -23.87
C PRO A 345 1.57 -12.20 -23.99
N ALA A 346 2.23 -12.05 -25.15
CA ALA A 346 3.07 -10.89 -25.40
C ALA A 346 2.24 -9.61 -25.16
N LEU A 347 2.66 -8.78 -24.21
CA LEU A 347 2.03 -7.48 -24.00
C LEU A 347 2.12 -6.69 -25.31
N PRO A 348 1.05 -6.00 -25.74
CA PRO A 348 1.15 -5.11 -26.89
C PRO A 348 2.27 -4.10 -26.64
N GLU A 349 3.19 -3.97 -27.60
CA GLU A 349 4.22 -2.94 -27.56
C GLU A 349 3.48 -1.60 -27.41
N THR A 350 3.72 -0.92 -26.28
CA THR A 350 3.27 0.46 -26.12
C THR A 350 4.05 1.27 -27.14
N ASP A 351 3.34 1.76 -28.15
CA ASP A 351 3.91 2.67 -29.16
C ASP A 351 4.64 3.80 -28.45
N ALA A 352 5.96 3.76 -28.48
CA ALA A 352 6.76 4.91 -28.10
C ALA A 352 6.33 6.07 -29.01
N PRO A 353 6.04 7.25 -28.48
CA PRO A 353 5.67 8.38 -29.29
C PRO A 353 6.80 8.65 -30.29
N THR A 354 6.51 8.42 -31.57
CA THR A 354 7.39 8.85 -32.67
C THR A 354 7.56 10.37 -32.57
N ASN A 355 8.82 10.80 -32.48
CA ASN A 355 9.27 12.19 -32.44
C ASN A 355 8.58 13.11 -33.47
#